data_79ab4664161cf23f397c9a80acc59a98
#
_entry.id   79ab4664161cf23f397c9a80acc59a98
#
_cell.length_a   1.000
_cell.length_b   1.000
_cell.length_c   1.000
_cell.angle_alpha   90.00
_cell.angle_beta   90.00
_cell.angle_gamma   90.00
#
_symmetry.space_group_name_H-M   'P 1'
#
loop_
_entity.id
_entity.type
_entity.pdbx_description
1 polymer ?
#
loop_
_entity_poly.entity_id
_entity_poly.type
_entity_poly.pdbx_seq_one_letter_code
_entity_poly.pdbx_strand_id
1 'polypeptide(L)'
;VVRLPRSGALHVRRELPAHFSLRRSAQLTYAIENRSPRTLRAGLVEAPLRTLDLGEEELVTLLPARSEVDASLAALPVARGSDTFTRIYVWYESALGLVRRRFVIDAPQAFRVYPDLSAVERYGSLHVRNRLVEAGLRRMRLRGIGSEFESVRDYTSGDAFRAIDWKATARRGKLMVVQREVERSQDVMLLLDCGRLMTARIGAQRKLDYAVTAGLSLASIASLASDRVGVVAFARRILVARAPRSTAASVRALADVLCDVEPHFEESDYARAFAYLRSHLHRRSLIAFFTDVIDPVAQSAVLAELGTLAKRHAVLCIFMNDAVVSGALARTPHSVDESFGLSVALGLSAERHTAARTLQRSGVIVLDVPAERLSIAAVDEYLRIKSRALL
;
A
#
# COMPACT_ATOMS: atom_id res chain seq x y z
N VAL A 1 50.49 3.64 -31.60
CA VAL A 1 50.25 3.50 -30.16
C VAL A 1 48.79 3.92 -29.89
N VAL A 2 47.90 2.98 -29.59
CA VAL A 2 46.50 3.25 -29.27
C VAL A 2 46.42 3.78 -27.83
N ARG A 3 46.58 5.09 -27.63
CA ARG A 3 46.36 5.70 -26.31
C ARG A 3 44.85 5.81 -26.06
N LEU A 4 44.35 5.06 -25.07
CA LEU A 4 43.00 5.31 -24.53
C LEU A 4 42.97 6.68 -23.85
N PRO A 5 41.84 7.40 -23.96
CA PRO A 5 41.66 8.64 -23.20
C PRO A 5 41.76 8.40 -21.69
N ARG A 6 42.01 9.44 -20.91
CA ARG A 6 42.03 9.37 -19.43
C ARG A 6 40.60 9.13 -18.91
N SER A 7 40.45 8.60 -17.69
CA SER A 7 39.15 8.30 -17.07
C SER A 7 38.20 9.49 -17.02
N GLY A 8 38.70 10.73 -16.88
CA GLY A 8 37.88 11.95 -16.92
C GLY A 8 37.36 12.34 -18.31
N ALA A 9 37.60 11.55 -19.35
CA ALA A 9 37.07 11.80 -20.69
C ALA A 9 35.60 11.33 -20.85
N LEU A 10 35.11 10.46 -19.95
CA LEU A 10 33.71 10.07 -19.88
C LEU A 10 33.06 10.64 -18.63
N HIS A 11 31.90 11.26 -18.82
CA HIS A 11 31.04 11.73 -17.75
C HIS A 11 29.70 11.00 -17.85
N VAL A 12 29.23 10.42 -16.74
CA VAL A 12 27.97 9.66 -16.69
C VAL A 12 27.04 10.30 -15.67
N ARG A 13 25.84 10.60 -16.08
CA ARG A 13 24.77 11.10 -15.23
C ARG A 13 23.61 10.12 -15.27
N ARG A 14 23.12 9.70 -14.11
CA ARG A 14 21.94 8.84 -13.98
C ARG A 14 20.71 9.68 -13.77
N GLU A 15 19.65 9.37 -14.49
CA GLU A 15 18.32 9.96 -14.33
C GLU A 15 17.36 8.88 -13.88
N LEU A 16 16.73 9.09 -12.72
CA LEU A 16 15.75 8.18 -12.14
C LEU A 16 14.34 8.59 -12.53
N PRO A 17 13.41 7.64 -12.68
CA PRO A 17 12.00 7.94 -12.79
C PRO A 17 11.51 8.61 -11.50
N ALA A 18 10.38 9.33 -11.58
CA ALA A 18 9.81 10.07 -10.45
C ALA A 18 9.52 9.17 -9.23
N HIS A 19 9.20 7.91 -9.46
CA HIS A 19 9.01 6.88 -8.43
C HIS A 19 9.14 5.48 -9.03
N PHE A 20 9.48 4.52 -8.19
CA PHE A 20 9.44 3.10 -8.52
C PHE A 20 8.22 2.45 -7.89
N SER A 21 7.53 1.59 -8.62
CA SER A 21 6.42 0.78 -8.12
C SER A 21 6.79 -0.70 -8.12
N LEU A 22 6.51 -1.40 -7.02
CA LEU A 22 6.82 -2.81 -6.84
C LEU A 22 6.28 -3.64 -8.02
N ARG A 23 7.12 -4.51 -8.60
CA ARG A 23 6.80 -5.40 -9.73
C ARG A 23 6.44 -4.70 -11.04
N ARG A 24 6.67 -3.41 -11.17
CA ARG A 24 6.46 -2.65 -12.39
C ARG A 24 7.79 -2.21 -12.98
N SER A 25 8.12 -2.73 -14.15
CA SER A 25 9.35 -2.35 -14.85
C SER A 25 9.42 -0.83 -15.05
N ALA A 26 10.57 -0.27 -14.73
CA ALA A 26 10.91 1.14 -14.94
C ALA A 26 12.17 1.26 -15.78
N GLN A 27 12.39 2.41 -16.38
CA GLN A 27 13.60 2.70 -17.16
C GLN A 27 14.51 3.63 -16.36
N LEU A 28 15.77 3.23 -16.23
CA LEU A 28 16.84 4.10 -15.77
C LEU A 28 17.50 4.69 -17.00
N THR A 29 17.64 5.99 -17.07
CA THR A 29 18.31 6.67 -18.18
C THR A 29 19.68 7.14 -17.75
N TYR A 30 20.66 6.93 -18.60
CA TYR A 30 22.04 7.35 -18.40
C TYR A 30 22.43 8.28 -19.52
N ALA A 31 22.71 9.53 -19.20
CA ALA A 31 23.35 10.48 -20.11
C ALA A 31 24.87 10.28 -20.02
N ILE A 32 25.48 9.81 -21.09
CA ILE A 32 26.91 9.46 -21.16
C ILE A 32 27.61 10.44 -22.12
N GLU A 33 28.39 11.35 -21.57
CA GLU A 33 29.15 12.32 -22.34
C GLU A 33 30.56 11.82 -22.64
N ASN A 34 30.93 11.76 -23.92
CA ASN A 34 32.27 11.46 -24.38
C ASN A 34 33.01 12.75 -24.78
N ARG A 35 33.84 13.26 -23.91
CA ARG A 35 34.68 14.45 -24.15
C ARG A 35 35.93 14.18 -24.97
N SER A 36 36.22 12.93 -25.30
CA SER A 36 37.37 12.57 -26.09
C SER A 36 37.15 12.87 -27.59
N PRO A 37 38.26 13.10 -28.36
CA PRO A 37 38.15 13.26 -29.79
C PRO A 37 37.99 11.95 -30.58
N ARG A 38 37.64 10.84 -29.89
CA ARG A 38 37.54 9.50 -30.46
C ARG A 38 36.21 8.87 -30.16
N THR A 39 35.68 8.12 -31.09
CA THR A 39 34.53 7.21 -30.82
C THR A 39 34.98 6.08 -29.92
N LEU A 40 34.24 5.78 -28.88
CA LEU A 40 34.49 4.75 -27.90
C LEU A 40 33.32 3.78 -27.83
N ARG A 41 33.60 2.49 -27.66
CA ARG A 41 32.61 1.54 -27.18
C ARG A 41 32.73 1.47 -25.67
N ALA A 42 31.65 1.74 -24.98
CA ALA A 42 31.64 1.77 -23.53
C ALA A 42 30.51 0.91 -22.97
N GLY A 43 30.70 0.44 -21.76
CA GLY A 43 29.67 -0.25 -20.99
C GLY A 43 29.64 0.22 -19.56
N LEU A 44 28.46 0.12 -18.97
CA LEU A 44 28.28 0.44 -17.56
C LEU A 44 27.47 -0.66 -16.85
N VAL A 45 27.81 -0.83 -15.56
CA VAL A 45 27.11 -1.74 -14.62
C VAL A 45 26.89 -1.00 -13.32
N GLU A 46 25.71 -1.11 -12.75
CA GLU A 46 25.41 -0.58 -11.42
C GLU A 46 25.87 -1.52 -10.31
N ALA A 47 26.16 -0.97 -9.15
CA ALA A 47 26.31 -1.77 -7.94
C ALA A 47 24.99 -2.50 -7.62
N PRO A 48 25.04 -3.74 -7.08
CA PRO A 48 23.85 -4.49 -6.71
C PRO A 48 22.97 -3.70 -5.73
N LEU A 49 21.65 -3.78 -5.93
CA LEU A 49 20.64 -3.14 -5.12
C LEU A 49 19.75 -4.19 -4.45
N ARG A 50 19.25 -3.89 -3.26
CA ARG A 50 18.35 -4.78 -2.53
C ARG A 50 16.93 -4.77 -3.11
N THR A 51 16.50 -3.62 -3.59
CA THR A 51 15.10 -3.37 -3.97
C THR A 51 14.86 -3.43 -5.48
N LEU A 52 15.90 -3.34 -6.30
CA LEU A 52 15.81 -3.39 -7.75
C LEU A 52 16.62 -4.56 -8.32
N ASP A 53 16.01 -5.28 -9.23
CA ASP A 53 16.69 -6.21 -10.13
C ASP A 53 16.95 -5.47 -11.44
N LEU A 54 18.21 -5.34 -11.80
CA LEU A 54 18.68 -4.69 -13.03
C LEU A 54 19.05 -5.70 -14.12
N GLY A 55 18.83 -6.97 -13.85
CA GLY A 55 19.32 -8.07 -14.72
C GLY A 55 20.84 -8.22 -14.67
N GLU A 56 21.34 -9.16 -15.45
CA GLU A 56 22.79 -9.45 -15.55
C GLU A 56 23.45 -8.71 -16.73
N GLU A 57 22.68 -7.98 -17.52
CA GLU A 57 23.16 -7.35 -18.75
C GLU A 57 23.93 -6.06 -18.48
N GLU A 58 25.11 -5.96 -19.04
CA GLU A 58 25.85 -4.69 -19.11
C GLU A 58 25.18 -3.77 -20.12
N LEU A 59 24.96 -2.51 -19.75
CA LEU A 59 24.51 -1.50 -20.70
C LEU A 59 25.69 -1.10 -21.60
N VAL A 60 25.71 -1.60 -22.81
CA VAL A 60 26.80 -1.33 -23.78
C VAL A 60 26.31 -0.42 -24.87
N THR A 61 27.06 0.66 -25.14
CA THR A 61 26.74 1.64 -26.17
C THR A 61 27.97 2.15 -26.90
N LEU A 62 27.75 2.68 -28.10
CA LEU A 62 28.77 3.38 -28.90
C LEU A 62 28.67 4.88 -28.63
N LEU A 63 29.77 5.49 -28.21
CA LEU A 63 29.88 6.90 -27.88
C LEU A 63 30.66 7.62 -28.97
N PRO A 64 30.04 8.36 -29.90
CA PRO A 64 30.76 9.17 -30.86
C PRO A 64 31.70 10.19 -30.19
N ALA A 65 32.70 10.66 -30.94
CA ALA A 65 33.61 11.68 -30.43
C ALA A 65 32.91 12.97 -30.07
N ARG A 66 33.20 13.51 -28.89
CA ARG A 66 32.65 14.79 -28.39
C ARG A 66 31.12 14.88 -28.45
N SER A 67 30.45 13.78 -28.06
CA SER A 67 29.00 13.68 -28.05
C SER A 67 28.47 13.18 -26.71
N GLU A 68 27.20 13.43 -26.47
CA GLU A 68 26.41 12.84 -25.39
C GLU A 68 25.42 11.83 -26.00
N VAL A 69 25.26 10.70 -25.35
CA VAL A 69 24.35 9.62 -25.76
C VAL A 69 23.53 9.21 -24.56
N ASP A 70 22.21 9.14 -24.75
CA ASP A 70 21.30 8.58 -23.78
C ASP A 70 21.16 7.07 -24.00
N ALA A 71 21.32 6.33 -22.92
CA ALA A 71 21.12 4.89 -22.90
C ALA A 71 20.22 4.49 -21.74
N SER A 72 19.37 3.49 -21.94
CA SER A 72 18.39 3.10 -20.94
C SER A 72 18.61 1.65 -20.49
N LEU A 73 18.46 1.42 -19.19
CA LEU A 73 18.50 0.10 -18.56
C LEU A 73 17.15 -0.18 -17.90
N ALA A 74 16.60 -1.36 -18.15
CA ALA A 74 15.38 -1.78 -17.49
C ALA A 74 15.67 -2.15 -16.02
N ALA A 75 14.83 -1.68 -15.12
CA ALA A 75 14.89 -1.98 -13.71
C ALA A 75 13.55 -2.59 -13.25
N LEU A 76 13.60 -3.77 -12.63
CA LEU A 76 12.44 -4.41 -12.04
C LEU A 76 12.48 -4.27 -10.52
N PRO A 77 11.60 -3.48 -9.91
CA PRO A 77 11.49 -3.43 -8.45
C PRO A 77 10.99 -4.76 -7.89
N VAL A 78 11.82 -5.41 -7.06
CA VAL A 78 11.56 -6.75 -6.47
C VAL A 78 11.18 -6.70 -5.01
N ALA A 79 11.53 -5.61 -4.31
CA ALA A 79 11.14 -5.35 -2.93
C ALA A 79 10.82 -3.88 -2.73
N ARG A 80 9.85 -3.57 -1.84
CA ARG A 80 9.56 -2.20 -1.42
C ARG A 80 10.58 -1.71 -0.41
N GLY A 81 10.67 -0.41 -0.25
CA GLY A 81 11.53 0.23 0.73
C GLY A 81 12.43 1.30 0.14
N SER A 82 13.21 1.91 1.01
CA SER A 82 14.26 2.87 0.65
C SER A 82 15.54 2.14 0.28
N ASP A 83 16.22 2.60 -0.77
CA ASP A 83 17.52 2.10 -1.18
C ASP A 83 18.34 3.24 -1.78
N THR A 84 19.62 2.99 -2.06
CA THR A 84 20.52 4.02 -2.57
C THR A 84 21.45 3.44 -3.64
N PHE A 85 21.38 3.97 -4.83
CA PHE A 85 22.45 3.76 -5.79
C PHE A 85 23.75 4.30 -5.20
N THR A 86 24.84 3.58 -5.36
CA THR A 86 26.13 3.97 -4.79
C THR A 86 27.17 4.24 -5.87
N ARG A 87 27.44 3.28 -6.73
CA ARG A 87 28.54 3.31 -7.67
C ARG A 87 28.12 2.83 -9.05
N ILE A 88 28.69 3.46 -10.07
CA ILE A 88 28.61 3.02 -11.46
C ILE A 88 29.98 2.48 -11.87
N TYR A 89 30.04 1.23 -12.27
CA TYR A 89 31.23 0.64 -12.85
C TYR A 89 31.22 0.86 -14.35
N VAL A 90 32.19 1.60 -14.86
CA VAL A 90 32.27 1.98 -16.26
C VAL A 90 33.50 1.38 -16.89
N TRP A 91 33.36 0.90 -18.10
CA TRP A 91 34.48 0.54 -18.93
C TRP A 91 34.33 1.11 -20.34
N TYR A 92 35.47 1.28 -21.02
CA TYR A 92 35.50 1.61 -22.44
C TYR A 92 36.69 0.97 -23.13
N GLU A 93 36.54 0.72 -24.42
CA GLU A 93 37.50 0.01 -25.26
C GLU A 93 38.09 0.93 -26.33
N SER A 94 39.33 0.58 -26.76
CA SER A 94 39.92 1.15 -27.96
C SER A 94 39.12 0.72 -29.21
N ALA A 95 39.28 1.47 -30.31
CA ALA A 95 38.59 1.19 -31.58
C ALA A 95 38.79 -0.27 -32.10
N LEU A 96 39.89 -0.91 -31.75
CA LEU A 96 40.22 -2.30 -32.12
C LEU A 96 39.86 -3.31 -31.01
N GLY A 97 39.31 -2.89 -29.91
CA GLY A 97 38.95 -3.78 -28.77
C GLY A 97 40.12 -4.39 -28.01
N LEU A 98 41.38 -4.03 -28.34
CA LEU A 98 42.57 -4.64 -27.79
C LEU A 98 42.85 -4.22 -26.34
N VAL A 99 42.36 -3.07 -25.91
CA VAL A 99 42.59 -2.51 -24.58
C VAL A 99 41.32 -2.01 -24.03
N ARG A 100 40.96 -2.49 -22.82
CA ARG A 100 39.80 -2.03 -22.04
C ARG A 100 40.30 -1.29 -20.80
N ARG A 101 39.76 -0.12 -20.54
CA ARG A 101 39.96 0.62 -19.29
C ARG A 101 38.71 0.56 -18.45
N ARG A 102 38.87 0.32 -17.17
CA ARG A 102 37.80 0.30 -16.18
C ARG A 102 38.04 1.42 -15.15
N PHE A 103 36.94 2.00 -14.65
CA PHE A 103 36.95 2.96 -13.55
C PHE A 103 35.60 2.96 -12.84
N VAL A 104 35.54 3.58 -11.69
CA VAL A 104 34.33 3.62 -10.85
C VAL A 104 33.97 5.09 -10.68
N ILE A 105 32.68 5.36 -10.76
CA ILE A 105 32.10 6.69 -10.47
C ILE A 105 31.28 6.53 -9.18
N ASP A 106 31.61 7.28 -8.15
CA ASP A 106 30.78 7.40 -6.98
C ASP A 106 29.60 8.34 -7.32
N ALA A 107 28.39 7.80 -7.35
CA ALA A 107 27.17 8.51 -7.73
C ALA A 107 26.03 8.16 -6.77
N PRO A 108 26.11 8.57 -5.49
CA PRO A 108 25.08 8.24 -4.51
C PRO A 108 23.79 8.95 -4.85
N GLN A 109 22.69 8.18 -4.96
CA GLN A 109 21.36 8.70 -5.25
C GLN A 109 20.30 7.84 -4.56
N ALA A 110 19.62 8.41 -3.57
CA ALA A 110 18.57 7.74 -2.82
C ALA A 110 17.29 7.67 -3.65
N PHE A 111 16.56 6.56 -3.50
CA PHE A 111 15.26 6.36 -4.12
C PHE A 111 14.36 5.50 -3.23
N ARG A 112 13.08 5.40 -3.59
CA ARG A 112 12.10 4.55 -2.90
C ARG A 112 11.30 3.73 -3.88
N VAL A 113 11.00 2.50 -3.46
CA VAL A 113 10.09 1.60 -4.16
C VAL A 113 8.79 1.53 -3.37
N TYR A 114 7.72 2.03 -3.97
CA TYR A 114 6.38 2.03 -3.38
C TYR A 114 5.59 0.77 -3.76
N PRO A 115 4.57 0.38 -2.97
CA PRO A 115 3.60 -0.62 -3.39
C PRO A 115 2.90 -0.23 -4.70
N ASP A 116 2.54 -1.21 -5.53
CA ASP A 116 1.81 -0.93 -6.78
C ASP A 116 0.31 -0.73 -6.51
N LEU A 117 -0.14 0.51 -6.62
CA LEU A 117 -1.54 0.90 -6.46
C LEU A 117 -2.31 0.93 -7.78
N SER A 118 -1.68 0.62 -8.91
CA SER A 118 -2.28 0.78 -10.25
C SER A 118 -3.53 -0.08 -10.47
N ALA A 119 -3.62 -1.23 -9.82
CA ALA A 119 -4.81 -2.09 -9.89
C ALA A 119 -6.03 -1.39 -9.30
N VAL A 120 -5.87 -0.65 -8.20
CA VAL A 120 -6.96 0.06 -7.53
C VAL A 120 -7.27 1.38 -8.21
N GLU A 121 -6.27 2.07 -8.73
CA GLU A 121 -6.50 3.28 -9.54
C GLU A 121 -7.36 2.96 -10.78
N ARG A 122 -7.09 1.84 -11.46
CA ARG A 122 -7.90 1.36 -12.58
C ARG A 122 -9.30 0.91 -12.15
N TYR A 123 -9.40 0.19 -11.03
CA TYR A 123 -10.67 -0.27 -10.48
C TYR A 123 -11.47 0.91 -9.89
N GLY A 124 -10.79 1.84 -9.23
CA GLY A 124 -11.37 3.00 -8.57
C GLY A 124 -11.97 4.04 -9.52
N SER A 125 -11.43 4.19 -10.73
CA SER A 125 -11.89 5.23 -11.66
C SER A 125 -13.31 5.00 -12.21
N LEU A 126 -13.74 3.76 -12.39
CA LEU A 126 -15.05 3.42 -12.99
C LEU A 126 -16.03 2.78 -11.98
N HIS A 127 -15.61 1.75 -11.25
CA HIS A 127 -16.50 0.99 -10.37
C HIS A 127 -16.74 1.67 -9.02
N VAL A 128 -15.70 2.26 -8.42
CA VAL A 128 -15.84 2.98 -7.15
C VAL A 128 -16.73 4.21 -7.33
N ARG A 129 -16.55 4.94 -8.44
CA ARG A 129 -17.38 6.11 -8.74
C ARG A 129 -18.86 5.74 -8.94
N ASN A 130 -19.17 4.61 -9.58
CA ASN A 130 -20.53 4.11 -9.74
C ASN A 130 -21.08 3.56 -8.42
N ARG A 131 -20.32 2.77 -7.65
CA ARG A 131 -20.74 2.27 -6.34
C ARG A 131 -20.84 3.37 -5.27
N LEU A 132 -19.98 4.39 -5.28
CA LEU A 132 -20.13 5.58 -4.45
C LEU A 132 -21.40 6.35 -4.80
N VAL A 133 -21.82 6.33 -6.06
CA VAL A 133 -23.08 6.90 -6.54
C VAL A 133 -24.28 6.03 -6.13
N GLU A 134 -24.19 4.71 -6.33
CA GLU A 134 -25.24 3.73 -5.97
C GLU A 134 -25.41 3.61 -4.44
N ALA A 135 -24.33 3.68 -3.67
CA ALA A 135 -24.38 3.69 -2.21
C ALA A 135 -24.91 5.02 -1.62
N GLY A 136 -25.41 5.95 -2.45
CA GLY A 136 -25.91 7.23 -1.99
C GLY A 136 -24.83 8.17 -1.45
N LEU A 137 -23.55 7.88 -1.70
CA LEU A 137 -22.41 8.67 -1.27
C LEU A 137 -22.19 9.92 -2.15
N ARG A 138 -23.02 10.13 -3.17
CA ARG A 138 -23.29 11.46 -3.68
C ARG A 138 -24.06 12.19 -2.61
N ARG A 139 -23.40 13.10 -1.88
CA ARG A 139 -24.00 14.10 -0.99
C ARG A 139 -25.46 13.75 -0.63
N MET A 140 -25.64 12.75 0.24
CA MET A 140 -26.95 12.59 0.86
C MET A 140 -27.13 13.85 1.70
N ARG A 141 -27.88 14.80 1.17
CA ARG A 141 -28.43 15.94 1.89
C ARG A 141 -29.38 15.41 2.96
N LEU A 142 -28.82 14.82 4.01
CA LEU A 142 -29.60 14.48 5.18
C LEU A 142 -29.82 15.77 5.98
N ARG A 143 -31.05 16.22 6.03
CA ARG A 143 -31.47 17.25 6.96
C ARG A 143 -31.11 16.83 8.37
N GLY A 144 -30.12 17.47 8.98
CA GLY A 144 -29.64 17.10 10.31
C GLY A 144 -28.82 18.20 10.98
N ILE A 145 -28.53 18.02 12.26
CA ILE A 145 -27.73 18.93 13.09
C ILE A 145 -26.26 18.65 12.78
N GLY A 146 -25.72 19.24 11.71
CA GLY A 146 -24.32 19.17 11.33
C GLY A 146 -23.52 20.38 11.80
N SER A 147 -22.17 20.30 11.67
CA SER A 147 -21.25 21.36 12.07
C SER A 147 -20.86 22.30 10.93
N GLU A 148 -21.00 21.90 9.67
CA GLU A 148 -20.66 22.74 8.52
C GLU A 148 -21.87 23.42 7.88
N PHE A 149 -21.66 24.65 7.42
CA PHE A 149 -22.66 25.46 6.73
C PHE A 149 -22.81 24.98 5.29
N GLU A 150 -24.03 24.51 4.92
CA GLU A 150 -24.33 24.11 3.53
C GLU A 150 -25.05 25.23 2.79
N SER A 151 -26.18 25.66 3.32
CA SER A 151 -27.04 26.68 2.67
C SER A 151 -28.01 27.29 3.67
N VAL A 152 -28.59 28.44 3.30
CA VAL A 152 -29.71 29.05 4.01
C VAL A 152 -30.96 28.89 3.16
N ARG A 153 -32.00 28.27 3.72
CA ARG A 153 -33.31 28.11 3.07
C ARG A 153 -34.43 28.72 3.89
N ASP A 154 -35.61 28.84 3.28
CA ASP A 154 -36.78 29.27 3.97
C ASP A 154 -37.21 28.29 5.08
N TYR A 155 -37.65 28.81 6.21
CA TYR A 155 -38.19 28.04 7.32
C TYR A 155 -39.41 27.24 6.88
N THR A 156 -39.50 26.00 7.28
CA THR A 156 -40.70 25.16 7.11
C THR A 156 -41.19 24.67 8.48
N SER A 157 -42.52 24.52 8.61
CA SER A 157 -43.13 24.03 9.85
C SER A 157 -42.52 22.66 10.21
N GLY A 158 -41.83 22.58 11.36
CA GLY A 158 -41.10 21.39 11.80
C GLY A 158 -39.57 21.57 11.91
N ASP A 159 -39.01 22.66 11.42
CA ASP A 159 -37.60 22.99 11.63
C ASP A 159 -37.35 23.43 13.09
N ALA A 160 -36.20 23.02 13.61
CA ALA A 160 -35.80 23.37 14.98
C ALA A 160 -35.54 24.88 15.08
N PHE A 161 -36.14 25.55 16.04
CA PHE A 161 -36.01 26.99 16.27
C PHE A 161 -34.57 27.47 16.44
N ARG A 162 -33.71 26.62 17.01
CA ARG A 162 -32.24 26.86 17.16
C ARG A 162 -31.48 26.89 15.85
N ALA A 163 -32.05 26.43 14.76
CA ALA A 163 -31.43 26.42 13.43
C ALA A 163 -31.73 27.71 12.64
N ILE A 164 -32.51 28.63 13.17
CA ILE A 164 -32.83 29.91 12.52
C ILE A 164 -31.59 30.78 12.46
N ASP A 165 -31.24 31.24 11.24
CA ASP A 165 -30.24 32.27 11.02
C ASP A 165 -30.90 33.65 11.12
N TRP A 166 -30.77 34.27 12.27
CA TRP A 166 -31.34 35.60 12.53
C TRP A 166 -30.78 36.71 11.65
N LYS A 167 -29.51 36.57 11.23
CA LYS A 167 -28.83 37.52 10.33
C LYS A 167 -29.38 37.44 8.92
N ALA A 168 -29.58 36.23 8.40
CA ALA A 168 -30.18 36.01 7.09
C ALA A 168 -31.69 36.38 7.12
N THR A 169 -32.39 36.05 8.18
CA THR A 169 -33.80 36.43 8.44
C THR A 169 -33.97 37.94 8.38
N ALA A 170 -33.14 38.70 9.09
CA ALA A 170 -33.21 40.17 9.08
C ALA A 170 -32.96 40.80 7.70
N ARG A 171 -32.07 40.16 6.89
CA ARG A 171 -31.76 40.66 5.53
C ARG A 171 -32.85 40.35 4.51
N ARG A 172 -33.54 39.20 4.66
CA ARG A 172 -34.54 38.73 3.68
C ARG A 172 -35.97 38.96 4.07
N GLY A 173 -36.23 39.43 5.30
CA GLY A 173 -37.58 39.74 5.80
C GLY A 173 -38.46 38.50 6.02
N LYS A 174 -37.92 37.30 6.00
CA LYS A 174 -38.60 36.03 6.22
C LYS A 174 -37.70 35.08 6.99
N LEU A 175 -38.31 34.17 7.78
CA LEU A 175 -37.55 33.21 8.57
C LEU A 175 -36.67 32.33 7.69
N MET A 176 -35.40 32.37 7.97
CA MET A 176 -34.36 31.60 7.25
C MET A 176 -33.71 30.60 8.20
N VAL A 177 -33.48 29.38 7.73
CA VAL A 177 -32.86 28.31 8.51
C VAL A 177 -31.52 27.94 7.87
N VAL A 178 -30.49 27.82 8.72
CA VAL A 178 -29.20 27.24 8.32
C VAL A 178 -29.37 25.73 8.17
N GLN A 179 -29.24 25.28 6.95
CA GLN A 179 -29.12 23.86 6.67
C GLN A 179 -27.62 23.50 6.81
N ARG A 180 -27.30 22.64 7.77
CA ARG A 180 -25.95 22.15 7.99
C ARG A 180 -25.82 20.79 7.37
N GLU A 181 -24.73 20.59 6.65
CA GLU A 181 -24.35 19.26 6.14
C GLU A 181 -23.76 18.46 7.29
N VAL A 182 -24.24 17.25 7.50
CA VAL A 182 -23.58 16.30 8.39
C VAL A 182 -22.42 15.71 7.61
N GLU A 183 -21.23 16.27 7.81
CA GLU A 183 -20.02 15.67 7.32
C GLU A 183 -19.83 14.32 8.05
N ARG A 184 -20.16 13.22 7.38
CA ARG A 184 -19.95 11.87 7.89
C ARG A 184 -18.56 11.38 7.53
N SER A 185 -17.52 12.17 7.78
CA SER A 185 -16.15 11.65 7.69
C SER A 185 -15.95 10.66 8.84
N GLN A 186 -15.66 9.43 8.45
CA GLN A 186 -15.46 8.33 9.39
C GLN A 186 -13.96 8.10 9.59
N ASP A 187 -13.62 7.55 10.75
CA ASP A 187 -12.24 7.12 11.00
C ASP A 187 -12.04 5.70 10.49
N VAL A 188 -11.04 5.53 9.64
CA VAL A 188 -10.56 4.24 9.15
C VAL A 188 -9.16 4.03 9.72
N MET A 189 -8.99 3.02 10.52
CA MET A 189 -7.70 2.63 11.09
C MET A 189 -7.21 1.36 10.43
N LEU A 190 -6.10 1.46 9.71
CA LEU A 190 -5.39 0.31 9.19
C LEU A 190 -4.54 -0.28 10.33
N LEU A 191 -4.74 -1.53 10.65
CA LEU A 191 -3.95 -2.27 11.63
C LEU A 191 -3.17 -3.36 10.89
N LEU A 192 -1.85 -3.23 10.83
CA LEU A 192 -0.97 -4.12 10.08
C LEU A 192 -0.13 -4.95 11.05
N ASP A 193 -0.34 -6.24 11.02
CA ASP A 193 0.54 -7.20 11.68
C ASP A 193 1.86 -7.30 10.89
N CYS A 194 2.98 -7.15 11.57
CA CYS A 194 4.33 -7.23 11.01
C CYS A 194 5.16 -8.32 11.67
N GLY A 195 4.53 -9.26 12.37
CA GLY A 195 5.22 -10.36 13.04
C GLY A 195 5.55 -11.53 12.13
N ARG A 196 5.96 -12.63 12.74
CA ARG A 196 6.50 -13.82 12.09
C ARG A 196 5.61 -14.37 10.97
N LEU A 197 4.30 -14.40 11.16
CA LEU A 197 3.38 -14.95 10.15
C LEU A 197 3.36 -14.13 8.85
N MET A 198 3.67 -12.85 8.92
CA MET A 198 3.68 -11.94 7.77
C MET A 198 5.00 -11.95 7.00
N THR A 199 6.02 -12.71 7.49
CA THR A 199 7.29 -12.93 6.78
C THR A 199 7.15 -13.93 5.64
N ALA A 200 6.15 -14.81 5.69
CA ALA A 200 5.92 -15.85 4.69
C ALA A 200 5.71 -15.25 3.31
N ARG A 201 6.22 -15.95 2.29
CA ARG A 201 6.09 -15.53 0.90
C ARG A 201 4.91 -16.22 0.22
N ILE A 202 4.19 -15.46 -0.59
CA ILE A 202 3.22 -15.96 -1.57
C ILE A 202 3.74 -15.53 -2.94
N GLY A 203 4.20 -16.49 -3.73
CA GLY A 203 4.94 -16.20 -4.96
C GLY A 203 6.24 -15.43 -4.66
N ALA A 204 6.43 -14.30 -5.32
CA ALA A 204 7.64 -13.48 -5.17
C ALA A 204 7.56 -12.42 -4.06
N GLN A 205 6.43 -12.25 -3.40
CA GLN A 205 6.18 -11.20 -2.40
C GLN A 205 5.92 -11.80 -1.01
N ARG A 206 6.20 -11.03 0.04
CA ARG A 206 5.83 -11.40 1.41
C ARG A 206 4.36 -11.08 1.66
N LYS A 207 3.71 -11.78 2.58
CA LYS A 207 2.33 -11.48 3.01
C LYS A 207 2.16 -10.01 3.41
N LEU A 208 3.15 -9.43 4.10
CA LEU A 208 3.12 -8.02 4.49
C LEU A 208 3.07 -7.08 3.28
N ASP A 209 3.70 -7.42 2.16
CA ASP A 209 3.69 -6.57 0.96
C ASP A 209 2.29 -6.47 0.36
N TYR A 210 1.55 -7.59 0.35
CA TYR A 210 0.14 -7.61 -0.04
C TYR A 210 -0.74 -6.82 0.94
N ALA A 211 -0.50 -6.98 2.25
CA ALA A 211 -1.25 -6.25 3.29
C ALA A 211 -1.04 -4.73 3.19
N VAL A 212 0.21 -4.28 3.00
CA VAL A 212 0.53 -2.86 2.81
C VAL A 212 -0.12 -2.31 1.55
N THR A 213 -0.03 -3.05 0.44
CA THR A 213 -0.67 -2.66 -0.84
C THR A 213 -2.18 -2.55 -0.68
N ALA A 214 -2.84 -3.53 -0.05
CA ALA A 214 -4.27 -3.51 0.17
C ALA A 214 -4.69 -2.42 1.15
N GLY A 215 -3.93 -2.20 2.22
CA GLY A 215 -4.16 -1.12 3.18
C GLY A 215 -4.08 0.27 2.55
N LEU A 216 -3.04 0.53 1.74
CA LEU A 216 -2.91 1.80 1.00
C LEU A 216 -3.99 1.97 -0.07
N SER A 217 -4.41 0.89 -0.70
CA SER A 217 -5.52 0.88 -1.64
C SER A 217 -6.83 1.29 -0.97
N LEU A 218 -7.12 0.71 0.19
CA LEU A 218 -8.26 1.07 1.01
C LEU A 218 -8.16 2.51 1.49
N ALA A 219 -6.98 2.97 1.94
CA ALA A 219 -6.72 4.35 2.34
C ALA A 219 -7.00 5.36 1.21
N SER A 220 -6.58 5.03 -0.01
CA SER A 220 -6.82 5.87 -1.19
C SER A 220 -8.32 6.05 -1.45
N ILE A 221 -9.09 4.96 -1.43
CA ILE A 221 -10.53 4.99 -1.66
C ILE A 221 -11.27 5.67 -0.49
N ALA A 222 -10.87 5.40 0.75
CA ALA A 222 -11.45 6.06 1.93
C ALA A 222 -11.20 7.57 1.89
N SER A 223 -10.02 8.01 1.46
CA SER A 223 -9.71 9.43 1.27
C SER A 223 -10.58 10.08 0.19
N LEU A 224 -10.85 9.39 -0.93
CA LEU A 224 -11.78 9.85 -1.97
C LEU A 224 -13.22 9.97 -1.45
N ALA A 225 -13.58 9.13 -0.47
CA ALA A 225 -14.87 9.17 0.23
C ALA A 225 -14.91 10.17 1.40
N SER A 226 -13.89 11.04 1.52
CA SER A 226 -13.72 12.05 2.58
C SER A 226 -13.57 11.46 3.98
N ASP A 227 -13.18 10.18 4.12
CA ASP A 227 -12.90 9.56 5.41
C ASP A 227 -11.47 9.88 5.86
N ARG A 228 -11.26 9.84 7.18
CA ARG A 228 -9.96 10.06 7.81
C ARG A 228 -9.26 8.74 7.98
N VAL A 229 -8.04 8.62 7.47
CA VAL A 229 -7.29 7.36 7.52
C VAL A 229 -6.08 7.48 8.43
N GLY A 230 -5.92 6.50 9.31
CA GLY A 230 -4.75 6.29 10.14
C GLY A 230 -4.16 4.90 9.96
N VAL A 231 -2.99 4.67 10.54
CA VAL A 231 -2.32 3.36 10.51
C VAL A 231 -1.61 3.06 11.82
N VAL A 232 -1.67 1.79 12.20
CA VAL A 232 -0.81 1.18 13.21
C VAL A 232 -0.18 -0.06 12.61
N ALA A 233 1.15 -0.09 12.52
CA ALA A 233 1.92 -1.28 12.16
C ALA A 233 2.65 -1.77 13.41
N PHE A 234 2.57 -3.05 13.70
CA PHE A 234 3.11 -3.61 14.94
C PHE A 234 3.66 -5.03 14.74
N ALA A 235 4.63 -5.37 15.56
CA ALA A 235 5.12 -6.72 15.81
C ALA A 235 5.11 -6.92 17.34
N ARG A 236 6.19 -7.26 17.96
CA ARG A 236 6.33 -7.25 19.44
C ARG A 236 6.15 -5.85 20.03
N ARG A 237 6.39 -4.81 19.24
CA ARG A 237 6.18 -3.40 19.58
C ARG A 237 5.45 -2.68 18.46
N ILE A 238 4.93 -1.50 18.75
CA ILE A 238 4.38 -0.61 17.73
C ILE A 238 5.55 -0.04 16.92
N LEU A 239 5.57 -0.34 15.62
CA LEU A 239 6.60 0.12 14.68
C LEU A 239 6.23 1.49 14.11
N VAL A 240 4.96 1.66 13.77
CA VAL A 240 4.40 2.88 13.20
C VAL A 240 3.04 3.14 13.82
N ALA A 241 2.78 4.39 14.16
CA ALA A 241 1.45 4.84 14.54
C ALA A 241 1.18 6.22 13.96
N ARG A 242 0.06 6.36 13.25
CA ARG A 242 -0.45 7.62 12.69
C ARG A 242 -1.94 7.71 12.94
N ALA A 243 -2.35 8.77 13.59
CA ALA A 243 -3.77 9.05 13.85
C ALA A 243 -4.55 9.30 12.54
N PRO A 244 -5.87 9.02 12.51
CA PRO A 244 -6.70 9.28 11.34
C PRO A 244 -6.70 10.76 10.93
N ARG A 245 -6.38 11.03 9.66
CA ARG A 245 -6.37 12.38 9.06
C ARG A 245 -7.07 12.37 7.69
N SER A 246 -7.69 13.48 7.33
CA SER A 246 -8.49 13.67 6.12
C SER A 246 -7.77 14.55 5.10
N THR A 247 -6.78 14.02 4.38
CA THR A 247 -6.22 14.73 3.22
C THR A 247 -5.59 13.76 2.22
N ALA A 248 -5.62 14.07 0.92
CA ALA A 248 -4.88 13.32 -0.09
C ALA A 248 -3.37 13.26 0.23
N ALA A 249 -2.82 14.31 0.84
CA ALA A 249 -1.45 14.34 1.35
C ALA A 249 -1.21 13.31 2.46
N SER A 250 -2.26 12.93 3.23
CA SER A 250 -2.13 11.91 4.29
C SER A 250 -1.90 10.51 3.71
N VAL A 251 -2.52 10.15 2.58
CA VAL A 251 -2.31 8.85 1.92
C VAL A 251 -0.87 8.71 1.43
N ARG A 252 -0.30 9.78 0.84
CA ARG A 252 1.11 9.79 0.45
C ARG A 252 2.03 9.65 1.67
N ALA A 253 1.74 10.38 2.75
CA ALA A 253 2.50 10.26 3.99
C ALA A 253 2.39 8.86 4.62
N LEU A 254 1.24 8.17 4.48
CA LEU A 254 1.10 6.77 4.89
C LEU A 254 1.93 5.85 3.99
N ALA A 255 1.93 6.07 2.67
CA ALA A 255 2.76 5.29 1.75
C ALA A 255 4.26 5.46 2.05
N ASP A 256 4.72 6.70 2.33
CA ASP A 256 6.10 6.98 2.70
C ASP A 256 6.54 6.25 3.97
N VAL A 257 5.67 6.18 4.98
CA VAL A 257 5.98 5.51 6.24
C VAL A 257 5.89 3.99 6.10
N LEU A 258 4.89 3.48 5.36
CA LEU A 258 4.68 2.04 5.18
C LEU A 258 5.64 1.41 4.17
N CYS A 259 6.24 2.22 3.30
CA CYS A 259 7.25 1.77 2.35
C CYS A 259 8.41 1.04 3.05
N ASP A 260 8.88 1.56 4.18
CA ASP A 260 10.04 1.05 4.91
C ASP A 260 9.68 0.05 6.03
N VAL A 261 8.39 -0.28 6.24
CA VAL A 261 7.98 -1.26 7.26
C VAL A 261 8.29 -2.67 6.77
N GLU A 262 9.13 -3.37 7.48
CA GLU A 262 9.53 -4.76 7.22
C GLU A 262 8.85 -5.72 8.21
N PRO A 263 8.61 -6.99 7.83
CA PRO A 263 8.11 -7.98 8.77
C PRO A 263 9.26 -8.52 9.63
N HIS A 264 8.96 -8.83 10.89
CA HIS A 264 9.93 -9.31 11.90
C HIS A 264 9.71 -10.78 12.22
N PHE A 265 10.80 -11.54 12.43
CA PHE A 265 10.75 -12.95 12.87
C PHE A 265 10.48 -13.07 14.39
N GLU A 266 9.49 -12.33 14.89
CA GLU A 266 9.07 -12.37 16.28
C GLU A 266 7.54 -12.46 16.37
N GLU A 267 7.02 -12.97 17.49
CA GLU A 267 5.58 -13.02 17.73
C GLU A 267 5.02 -11.61 17.94
N SER A 268 3.84 -11.37 17.36
CA SER A 268 3.14 -10.10 17.48
C SER A 268 2.47 -9.95 18.86
N ASP A 269 2.66 -8.80 19.49
CA ASP A 269 1.97 -8.42 20.72
C ASP A 269 0.62 -7.75 20.38
N TYR A 270 -0.39 -8.58 20.12
CA TYR A 270 -1.75 -8.13 19.80
C TYR A 270 -2.38 -7.33 20.94
N ALA A 271 -2.13 -7.73 22.19
CA ALA A 271 -2.69 -7.05 23.36
C ALA A 271 -2.23 -5.60 23.42
N ARG A 272 -0.96 -5.35 23.14
CA ARG A 272 -0.40 -4.01 23.03
C ARG A 272 -1.01 -3.19 21.90
N ALA A 273 -1.17 -3.79 20.72
CA ALA A 273 -1.77 -3.13 19.58
C ALA A 273 -3.23 -2.73 19.87
N PHE A 274 -4.02 -3.63 20.44
CA PHE A 274 -5.41 -3.35 20.79
C PHE A 274 -5.56 -2.37 21.96
N ALA A 275 -4.66 -2.41 22.95
CA ALA A 275 -4.61 -1.40 24.00
C ALA A 275 -4.34 -0.01 23.44
N TYR A 276 -3.42 0.08 22.46
CA TYR A 276 -3.17 1.35 21.75
C TYR A 276 -4.42 1.85 21.03
N LEU A 277 -5.13 0.98 20.30
CA LEU A 277 -6.37 1.38 19.61
C LEU A 277 -7.43 1.87 20.59
N ARG A 278 -7.64 1.17 21.70
CA ARG A 278 -8.62 1.56 22.74
C ARG A 278 -8.31 2.94 23.34
N SER A 279 -7.04 3.29 23.50
CA SER A 279 -6.63 4.58 24.07
C SER A 279 -6.67 5.74 23.08
N HIS A 280 -6.67 5.48 21.77
CA HIS A 280 -6.55 6.52 20.74
C HIS A 280 -7.81 6.65 19.86
N LEU A 281 -8.66 5.62 19.78
CA LEU A 281 -9.91 5.66 19.02
C LEU A 281 -11.09 5.98 19.95
N HIS A 282 -11.51 7.24 19.98
CA HIS A 282 -12.60 7.70 20.83
C HIS A 282 -13.97 7.68 20.15
N ARG A 283 -13.99 7.64 18.82
CA ARG A 283 -15.21 7.58 18.00
C ARG A 283 -15.36 6.19 17.39
N ARG A 284 -16.60 5.83 17.04
CA ARG A 284 -16.84 4.62 16.25
C ARG A 284 -16.07 4.71 14.94
N SER A 285 -15.25 3.72 14.62
CA SER A 285 -14.30 3.71 13.52
C SER A 285 -14.34 2.38 12.80
N LEU A 286 -13.89 2.33 11.55
CA LEU A 286 -13.55 1.08 10.89
C LEU A 286 -12.12 0.70 11.27
N ILE A 287 -11.92 -0.50 11.78
CA ILE A 287 -10.60 -1.09 11.99
C ILE A 287 -10.41 -2.17 10.94
N ALA A 288 -9.56 -1.92 9.95
CA ALA A 288 -9.16 -2.89 8.94
C ALA A 288 -7.87 -3.59 9.42
N PHE A 289 -8.02 -4.78 9.94
CA PHE A 289 -6.95 -5.55 10.55
C PHE A 289 -6.41 -6.61 9.57
N PHE A 290 -5.18 -6.43 9.12
CA PHE A 290 -4.45 -7.32 8.23
C PHE A 290 -3.52 -8.21 9.05
N THR A 291 -3.81 -9.49 9.09
CA THR A 291 -3.02 -10.50 9.81
C THR A 291 -3.17 -11.87 9.15
N ASP A 292 -2.48 -12.85 9.66
CA ASP A 292 -2.73 -14.27 9.36
C ASP A 292 -2.90 -15.05 10.65
N VAL A 293 -4.01 -15.77 10.77
CA VAL A 293 -4.33 -16.58 11.94
C VAL A 293 -4.23 -18.05 11.54
N ILE A 294 -3.30 -18.76 12.15
CA ILE A 294 -3.07 -20.18 11.86
C ILE A 294 -3.67 -21.06 12.96
N ASP A 295 -3.59 -20.64 14.24
CA ASP A 295 -4.02 -21.47 15.39
C ASP A 295 -5.07 -20.74 16.23
N PRO A 296 -6.36 -21.19 16.17
CA PRO A 296 -7.43 -20.59 16.98
C PRO A 296 -7.25 -20.80 18.49
N VAL A 297 -6.57 -21.88 18.90
CA VAL A 297 -6.38 -22.19 20.33
C VAL A 297 -5.30 -21.29 20.92
N ALA A 298 -4.13 -21.23 20.27
CA ALA A 298 -3.03 -20.37 20.71
C ALA A 298 -3.40 -18.88 20.64
N GLN A 299 -4.35 -18.51 19.78
CA GLN A 299 -4.77 -17.12 19.57
C GLN A 299 -6.16 -16.81 20.14
N SER A 300 -6.68 -17.64 21.03
CA SER A 300 -8.00 -17.43 21.65
C SER A 300 -8.14 -16.04 22.32
N ALA A 301 -7.09 -15.56 22.97
CA ALA A 301 -7.06 -14.22 23.56
C ALA A 301 -7.21 -13.11 22.51
N VAL A 302 -6.59 -13.26 21.33
CA VAL A 302 -6.70 -12.31 20.21
C VAL A 302 -8.14 -12.27 19.69
N LEU A 303 -8.77 -13.44 19.54
CA LEU A 303 -10.16 -13.56 19.08
C LEU A 303 -11.14 -12.88 20.06
N ALA A 304 -10.93 -13.05 21.37
CA ALA A 304 -11.74 -12.41 22.41
C ALA A 304 -11.59 -10.89 22.42
N GLU A 305 -10.36 -10.40 22.27
CA GLU A 305 -10.06 -8.96 22.20
C GLU A 305 -10.68 -8.31 20.95
N LEU A 306 -10.62 -8.95 19.79
CA LEU A 306 -11.27 -8.49 18.57
C LEU A 306 -12.80 -8.40 18.73
N GLY A 307 -13.41 -9.40 19.41
CA GLY A 307 -14.83 -9.36 19.75
C GLY A 307 -15.18 -8.19 20.69
N THR A 308 -14.27 -7.82 21.59
CA THR A 308 -14.46 -6.64 22.46
C THR A 308 -14.39 -5.33 21.66
N LEU A 309 -13.44 -5.22 20.72
CA LEU A 309 -13.36 -4.08 19.82
C LEU A 309 -14.59 -3.96 18.90
N ALA A 310 -15.13 -5.10 18.44
CA ALA A 310 -16.30 -5.14 17.56
C ALA A 310 -17.58 -4.58 18.21
N LYS A 311 -17.66 -4.53 19.55
CA LYS A 311 -18.79 -3.88 20.27
C LYS A 311 -18.81 -2.36 20.10
N ARG A 312 -17.65 -1.74 19.87
CA ARG A 312 -17.52 -0.26 19.78
C ARG A 312 -17.19 0.23 18.38
N HIS A 313 -16.52 -0.58 17.57
CA HIS A 313 -16.01 -0.26 16.24
C HIS A 313 -16.52 -1.28 15.22
N ALA A 314 -16.53 -0.93 13.93
CA ALA A 314 -16.64 -1.94 12.88
C ALA A 314 -15.26 -2.57 12.68
N VAL A 315 -15.13 -3.86 12.91
CA VAL A 315 -13.86 -4.58 12.75
C VAL A 315 -13.93 -5.46 11.51
N LEU A 316 -13.05 -5.19 10.57
CA LEU A 316 -12.82 -6.00 9.37
C LEU A 316 -11.49 -6.73 9.53
N CYS A 317 -11.55 -8.02 9.82
CA CYS A 317 -10.36 -8.88 9.92
C CYS A 317 -10.08 -9.50 8.56
N ILE A 318 -8.87 -9.33 8.06
CA ILE A 318 -8.48 -9.67 6.69
C ILE A 318 -7.37 -10.72 6.76
N PHE A 319 -7.69 -11.91 6.29
CA PHE A 319 -6.77 -13.04 6.13
C PHE A 319 -6.35 -13.19 4.67
N MET A 320 -5.13 -13.66 4.47
CA MET A 320 -4.60 -13.97 3.14
C MET A 320 -4.54 -15.48 2.94
N ASN A 321 -5.30 -15.98 1.98
CA ASN A 321 -5.23 -17.38 1.60
C ASN A 321 -4.00 -17.63 0.73
N ASP A 322 -3.29 -18.72 1.01
CA ASP A 322 -2.13 -19.14 0.24
C ASP A 322 -2.61 -19.97 -0.97
N ALA A 323 -2.17 -19.58 -2.15
CA ALA A 323 -2.47 -20.30 -3.39
C ALA A 323 -1.94 -21.73 -3.38
N VAL A 324 -0.85 -22.02 -2.64
CA VAL A 324 -0.29 -23.36 -2.47
C VAL A 324 -1.27 -24.23 -1.71
N VAL A 325 -1.81 -23.74 -0.60
CA VAL A 325 -2.83 -24.46 0.21
C VAL A 325 -4.09 -24.69 -0.60
N SER A 326 -4.59 -23.64 -1.28
CA SER A 326 -5.78 -23.77 -2.14
C SER A 326 -5.55 -24.71 -3.31
N GLY A 327 -4.36 -24.72 -3.91
CA GLY A 327 -3.95 -25.62 -4.97
C GLY A 327 -3.88 -27.07 -4.52
N ALA A 328 -3.38 -27.33 -3.31
CA ALA A 328 -3.34 -28.68 -2.72
C ALA A 328 -4.75 -29.22 -2.45
N LEU A 329 -5.66 -28.37 -1.98
CA LEU A 329 -7.07 -28.73 -1.77
C LEU A 329 -7.85 -29.03 -3.05
N ALA A 330 -7.44 -28.44 -4.19
CA ALA A 330 -8.12 -28.61 -5.47
C ALA A 330 -7.63 -29.81 -6.30
N ARG A 331 -6.53 -30.47 -5.87
CA ARG A 331 -5.91 -31.58 -6.62
C ARG A 331 -6.23 -32.91 -5.99
N THR A 332 -6.41 -33.94 -6.82
CA THR A 332 -6.42 -35.35 -6.35
C THR A 332 -4.98 -35.82 -6.18
N PRO A 333 -4.59 -36.32 -5.00
CA PRO A 333 -3.22 -36.76 -4.78
C PRO A 333 -2.93 -38.06 -5.56
N HIS A 334 -1.76 -38.14 -6.19
CA HIS A 334 -1.27 -39.30 -6.92
C HIS A 334 -0.02 -39.92 -6.29
N SER A 335 0.50 -39.35 -5.21
CA SER A 335 1.65 -39.86 -4.44
C SER A 335 1.40 -39.77 -2.93
N VAL A 336 2.23 -40.47 -2.14
CA VAL A 336 2.19 -40.41 -0.67
C VAL A 336 2.48 -39.01 -0.17
N ASP A 337 3.48 -38.33 -0.79
CA ASP A 337 3.86 -36.96 -0.43
C ASP A 337 2.73 -35.95 -0.72
N GLU A 338 2.06 -36.11 -1.86
CA GLU A 338 0.88 -35.30 -2.19
C GLU A 338 -0.29 -35.55 -1.23
N SER A 339 -0.51 -36.80 -0.81
CA SER A 339 -1.52 -37.14 0.17
C SER A 339 -1.23 -36.51 1.54
N PHE A 340 0.04 -36.50 1.94
CA PHE A 340 0.48 -35.83 3.16
C PHE A 340 0.29 -34.31 3.07
N GLY A 341 0.67 -33.72 1.93
CA GLY A 341 0.45 -32.30 1.66
C GLY A 341 -1.05 -31.92 1.70
N LEU A 342 -1.91 -32.74 1.12
CA LEU A 342 -3.37 -32.54 1.18
C LEU A 342 -3.90 -32.63 2.62
N SER A 343 -3.42 -33.60 3.43
CA SER A 343 -3.82 -33.71 4.83
C SER A 343 -3.45 -32.47 5.64
N VAL A 344 -2.25 -31.93 5.46
CA VAL A 344 -1.80 -30.68 6.10
C VAL A 344 -2.66 -29.49 5.62
N ALA A 345 -2.92 -29.39 4.32
CA ALA A 345 -3.74 -28.31 3.76
C ALA A 345 -5.19 -28.35 4.30
N LEU A 346 -5.77 -29.55 4.47
CA LEU A 346 -7.08 -29.73 5.09
C LEU A 346 -7.09 -29.28 6.56
N GLY A 347 -6.05 -29.63 7.33
CA GLY A 347 -5.89 -29.19 8.72
C GLY A 347 -5.85 -27.66 8.82
N LEU A 348 -4.96 -27.02 8.07
CA LEU A 348 -4.81 -25.55 8.03
C LEU A 348 -6.13 -24.87 7.61
N SER A 349 -6.82 -25.42 6.61
CA SER A 349 -8.11 -24.88 6.15
C SER A 349 -9.19 -24.98 7.23
N ALA A 350 -9.26 -26.10 7.94
CA ALA A 350 -10.23 -26.32 9.03
C ALA A 350 -9.99 -25.34 10.20
N GLU A 351 -8.74 -25.12 10.58
CA GLU A 351 -8.35 -24.16 11.62
C GLU A 351 -8.75 -22.72 11.24
N ARG A 352 -8.46 -22.31 10.00
CA ARG A 352 -8.85 -20.99 9.48
C ARG A 352 -10.37 -20.81 9.49
N HIS A 353 -11.12 -21.80 9.02
CA HIS A 353 -12.58 -21.74 9.05
C HIS A 353 -13.14 -21.65 10.47
N THR A 354 -12.52 -22.33 11.41
CA THR A 354 -12.91 -22.26 12.83
C THR A 354 -12.65 -20.87 13.41
N ALA A 355 -11.47 -20.31 13.16
CA ALA A 355 -11.12 -18.94 13.56
C ALA A 355 -12.09 -17.91 12.95
N ALA A 356 -12.34 -18.02 11.65
CA ALA A 356 -13.24 -17.11 10.93
C ALA A 356 -14.67 -17.15 11.50
N ARG A 357 -15.23 -18.34 11.76
CA ARG A 357 -16.57 -18.51 12.38
C ARG A 357 -16.62 -17.95 13.79
N THR A 358 -15.58 -18.12 14.58
CA THR A 358 -15.50 -17.58 15.94
C THR A 358 -15.52 -16.06 15.93
N LEU A 359 -14.75 -15.44 15.04
CA LEU A 359 -14.74 -13.99 14.85
C LEU A 359 -16.10 -13.47 14.37
N GLN A 360 -16.71 -14.12 13.37
CA GLN A 360 -18.02 -13.72 12.84
C GLN A 360 -19.13 -13.77 13.92
N ARG A 361 -19.11 -14.79 14.78
CA ARG A 361 -20.03 -14.88 15.94
C ARG A 361 -19.83 -13.75 16.95
N SER A 362 -18.63 -13.21 17.04
CA SER A 362 -18.30 -12.07 17.90
C SER A 362 -18.59 -10.71 17.26
N GLY A 363 -19.21 -10.67 16.05
CA GLY A 363 -19.56 -9.45 15.34
C GLY A 363 -18.42 -8.86 14.49
N VAL A 364 -17.32 -9.59 14.32
CA VAL A 364 -16.21 -9.21 13.42
C VAL A 364 -16.55 -9.60 11.98
N ILE A 365 -16.35 -8.70 11.05
CA ILE A 365 -16.44 -9.00 9.61
C ILE A 365 -15.13 -9.68 9.20
N VAL A 366 -15.21 -10.84 8.59
CA VAL A 366 -14.03 -11.61 8.17
C VAL A 366 -13.97 -11.67 6.64
N LEU A 367 -12.82 -11.29 6.10
CA LEU A 367 -12.48 -11.40 4.69
C LEU A 367 -11.32 -12.39 4.55
N ASP A 368 -11.55 -13.51 3.89
CA ASP A 368 -10.53 -14.53 3.59
C ASP A 368 -10.47 -14.72 2.07
N VAL A 369 -9.41 -14.21 1.45
CA VAL A 369 -9.26 -14.18 0.00
C VAL A 369 -7.80 -14.45 -0.42
N PRO A 370 -7.58 -14.91 -1.66
CA PRO A 370 -6.23 -15.00 -2.21
C PRO A 370 -5.51 -13.66 -2.18
N ALA A 371 -4.21 -13.69 -1.93
CA ALA A 371 -3.38 -12.48 -1.76
C ALA A 371 -3.46 -11.54 -2.97
N GLU A 372 -3.54 -12.07 -4.19
CA GLU A 372 -3.61 -11.30 -5.43
C GLU A 372 -4.91 -10.49 -5.55
N ARG A 373 -5.98 -10.93 -4.88
CA ARG A 373 -7.30 -10.26 -4.88
C ARG A 373 -7.52 -9.37 -3.67
N LEU A 374 -6.56 -9.35 -2.73
CA LEU A 374 -6.71 -8.71 -1.42
C LEU A 374 -7.08 -7.23 -1.53
N SER A 375 -6.38 -6.48 -2.38
CA SER A 375 -6.62 -5.03 -2.55
C SER A 375 -8.04 -4.72 -3.02
N ILE A 376 -8.52 -5.44 -4.03
CA ILE A 376 -9.87 -5.25 -4.57
C ILE A 376 -10.92 -5.67 -3.54
N ALA A 377 -10.74 -6.83 -2.93
CA ALA A 377 -11.68 -7.37 -1.96
C ALA A 377 -11.79 -6.50 -0.70
N ALA A 378 -10.67 -5.96 -0.21
CA ALA A 378 -10.67 -5.04 0.94
C ALA A 378 -11.41 -3.73 0.64
N VAL A 379 -11.24 -3.18 -0.57
CA VAL A 379 -11.96 -1.98 -1.03
C VAL A 379 -13.46 -2.25 -1.19
N ASP A 380 -13.84 -3.36 -1.81
CA ASP A 380 -15.25 -3.75 -1.97
C ASP A 380 -15.93 -3.92 -0.62
N GLU A 381 -15.26 -4.55 0.33
CA GLU A 381 -15.81 -4.76 1.66
C GLU A 381 -15.94 -3.45 2.44
N TYR A 382 -14.95 -2.54 2.34
CA TYR A 382 -15.06 -1.19 2.88
C TYR A 382 -16.29 -0.44 2.32
N LEU A 383 -16.49 -0.47 1.00
CA LEU A 383 -17.64 0.17 0.37
C LEU A 383 -18.97 -0.46 0.82
N ARG A 384 -19.01 -1.79 1.02
CA ARG A 384 -20.16 -2.53 1.53
C ARG A 384 -20.48 -2.14 2.99
N ILE A 385 -19.47 -2.01 3.84
CA ILE A 385 -19.62 -1.58 5.23
C ILE A 385 -20.18 -0.15 5.27
N LYS A 386 -19.61 0.74 4.44
CA LYS A 386 -20.02 2.14 4.37
C LYS A 386 -21.45 2.30 3.84
N SER A 387 -21.84 1.54 2.81
CA SER A 387 -23.21 1.59 2.24
C SER A 387 -24.28 1.11 3.21
N ARG A 388 -23.96 0.19 4.11
CA ARG A 388 -24.89 -0.33 5.13
C ARG A 388 -24.98 0.53 6.38
N ALA A 389 -24.31 1.68 6.41
CA ALA A 389 -24.24 2.57 7.58
C ALA A 389 -23.83 1.83 8.87
N LEU A 390 -22.94 0.84 8.76
CA LEU A 390 -22.41 0.08 9.90
C LEU A 390 -21.34 0.86 10.67
N LEU A 391 -20.98 2.05 10.21
CA LEU A 391 -19.97 2.94 10.77
C LEU A 391 -20.55 4.09 11.58
#